data_49b896c6b0a3d3de492a930349efa737
#
_entry.id   49b896c6b0a3d3de492a930349efa737
#
_cell.length_a   1.000
_cell.length_b   1.000
_cell.length_c   1.000
_cell.angle_alpha   90.00
_cell.angle_beta   90.00
_cell.angle_gamma   90.00
#
_symmetry.space_group_name_H-M   'P 1'
#
loop_
_entity.id
_entity.type
_entity.pdbx_description
1 polymer ?
#
loop_
_entity_poly.entity_id
_entity_poly.type
_entity_poly.pdbx_seq_one_letter_code
_entity_poly.pdbx_strand_id
1 'polypeptide(L)'
;MVLPSLDEGITLLDVADGRGVQSLQSLVLDHVLRHDGPAFWIDANGHATTTTLARIAPSQRLLDRIHVARGFTAYQHYGAVCDLPTAVNQSIQQSTTDGETPRRQRPNSVDESSPHTPSLVVAPAVDAQYRGDDMLGEGHAKTLQARTLARLATYAEGYDVPVLVTRSAVDEFTAPVATAADQHLECEQTRMGPRFVGDEFETLVYPIDSGAYYQTTFDYWRQVLGVRAEQIGLEPAAPSPSGKSVAGVG
;
A
#
# COMPACT_ATOMS: atom_id res chain seq x y z
N MET A 1 19.19 3.13 -5.09
CA MET A 1 18.33 2.29 -4.24
C MET A 1 17.01 2.11 -4.96
N VAL A 2 16.62 0.87 -5.22
CA VAL A 2 15.42 0.57 -6.02
C VAL A 2 14.49 -0.27 -5.14
N LEU A 3 13.32 0.28 -4.80
CA LEU A 3 12.22 -0.53 -4.29
C LEU A 3 11.58 -1.29 -5.46
N PRO A 4 10.99 -2.46 -5.23
CA PRO A 4 10.24 -3.17 -6.27
C PRO A 4 9.16 -2.26 -6.85
N SER A 5 9.03 -2.28 -8.17
CA SER A 5 7.85 -1.72 -8.84
C SER A 5 6.68 -2.68 -8.70
N LEU A 6 5.48 -2.13 -8.63
CA LEU A 6 4.25 -2.89 -8.71
C LEU A 6 3.76 -2.76 -10.15
N ASP A 7 3.77 -3.86 -10.86
CA ASP A 7 3.28 -3.93 -12.24
C ASP A 7 1.79 -4.30 -12.25
N GLU A 8 1.14 -4.19 -13.39
CA GLU A 8 -0.27 -4.57 -13.59
C GLU A 8 -0.54 -6.01 -13.14
N GLY A 9 -1.76 -6.28 -12.69
CA GLY A 9 -2.13 -7.58 -12.15
C GLY A 9 -2.04 -7.64 -10.62
N ILE A 10 -2.16 -8.85 -10.07
CA ILE A 10 -2.11 -9.10 -8.63
C ILE A 10 -0.69 -9.43 -8.19
N THR A 11 -0.12 -8.61 -7.33
CA THR A 11 1.15 -8.89 -6.64
C THR A 11 0.88 -9.38 -5.22
N LEU A 12 1.30 -10.60 -4.90
CA LEU A 12 1.31 -11.12 -3.54
C LEU A 12 2.62 -10.74 -2.85
N LEU A 13 2.54 -9.99 -1.76
CA LEU A 13 3.66 -9.71 -0.89
C LEU A 13 3.62 -10.66 0.32
N ASP A 14 4.54 -11.59 0.37
CA ASP A 14 4.81 -12.44 1.54
C ASP A 14 5.90 -11.83 2.41
N VAL A 15 5.68 -11.72 3.71
CA VAL A 15 6.65 -11.17 4.65
C VAL A 15 7.06 -12.24 5.64
N ALA A 16 8.35 -12.57 5.67
CA ALA A 16 8.88 -13.67 6.45
C ALA A 16 8.72 -13.47 7.97
N ASP A 17 8.82 -12.22 8.45
CA ASP A 17 8.75 -11.89 9.86
C ASP A 17 7.69 -10.84 10.19
N GLY A 18 6.76 -11.17 11.07
CA GLY A 18 5.75 -10.27 11.59
C GLY A 18 4.65 -9.93 10.57
N ARG A 19 3.94 -8.83 10.83
CA ARG A 19 2.79 -8.42 9.99
C ARG A 19 3.19 -7.72 8.69
N GLY A 20 4.48 -7.45 8.46
CA GLY A 20 4.95 -6.75 7.26
C GLY A 20 4.39 -5.36 7.02
N VAL A 21 3.71 -4.77 8.00
CA VAL A 21 2.96 -3.52 7.83
C VAL A 21 3.82 -2.40 7.27
N GLN A 22 5.04 -2.26 7.76
CA GLN A 22 5.94 -1.18 7.35
C GLN A 22 6.46 -1.36 5.93
N SER A 23 6.83 -2.58 5.55
CA SER A 23 7.25 -2.90 4.18
C SER A 23 6.12 -2.67 3.19
N LEU A 24 4.90 -3.14 3.52
CA LEU A 24 3.69 -2.90 2.74
C LEU A 24 3.42 -1.40 2.57
N GLN A 25 3.37 -0.65 3.68
CA GLN A 25 3.11 0.79 3.66
C GLN A 25 4.16 1.56 2.86
N SER A 26 5.42 1.12 2.91
CA SER A 26 6.51 1.75 2.18
C SER A 26 6.41 1.52 0.67
N LEU A 27 6.02 0.32 0.24
CA LEU A 27 5.74 0.02 -1.16
C LEU A 27 4.56 0.84 -1.68
N VAL A 28 3.47 0.93 -0.90
CA VAL A 28 2.31 1.75 -1.26
C VAL A 28 2.69 3.22 -1.41
N LEU A 29 3.43 3.77 -0.46
CA LEU A 29 3.87 5.16 -0.52
C LEU A 29 4.85 5.42 -1.67
N ASP A 30 5.80 4.50 -1.95
CA ASP A 30 6.70 4.62 -3.10
C ASP A 30 5.92 4.60 -4.42
N HIS A 31 4.91 3.75 -4.53
CA HIS A 31 4.04 3.68 -5.70
C HIS A 31 3.25 4.99 -5.88
N VAL A 32 2.55 5.46 -4.83
CA VAL A 32 1.76 6.72 -4.86
C VAL A 32 2.64 7.94 -5.13
N LEU A 33 3.91 7.93 -4.72
CA LEU A 33 4.90 8.96 -5.06
C LEU A 33 5.15 9.05 -6.56
N ARG A 34 5.28 7.91 -7.22
CA ARG A 34 5.72 7.82 -8.62
C ARG A 34 4.60 7.88 -9.65
N HIS A 35 3.38 7.53 -9.24
CA HIS A 35 2.23 7.43 -10.12
C HIS A 35 1.15 8.44 -9.70
N ASP A 36 0.51 9.04 -10.68
CA ASP A 36 -0.66 9.90 -10.45
C ASP A 36 -1.91 9.04 -10.19
N GLY A 37 -2.93 9.63 -9.58
CA GLY A 37 -4.19 8.97 -9.25
C GLY A 37 -4.28 8.51 -7.79
N PRO A 38 -5.48 8.17 -7.32
CA PRO A 38 -5.73 7.69 -5.96
C PRO A 38 -5.34 6.22 -5.78
N ALA A 39 -4.94 5.86 -4.57
CA ALA A 39 -4.81 4.48 -4.13
C ALA A 39 -6.00 4.09 -3.23
N PHE A 40 -6.56 2.91 -3.46
CA PHE A 40 -7.67 2.37 -2.68
C PHE A 40 -7.20 1.22 -1.82
N TRP A 41 -7.37 1.37 -0.51
CA TRP A 41 -6.91 0.41 0.49
C TRP A 41 -8.11 -0.25 1.19
N ILE A 42 -8.29 -1.54 0.97
CA ILE A 42 -9.35 -2.34 1.61
C ILE A 42 -8.72 -3.10 2.77
N ASP A 43 -8.86 -2.53 3.96
CA ASP A 43 -8.14 -3.00 5.16
C ASP A 43 -8.92 -4.06 5.92
N ALA A 44 -8.32 -5.24 6.06
CA ALA A 44 -8.91 -6.38 6.77
C ALA A 44 -8.42 -6.53 8.22
N ASN A 45 -7.20 -6.06 8.55
CA ASN A 45 -6.56 -6.37 9.82
C ASN A 45 -5.75 -5.20 10.43
N GLY A 46 -6.16 -3.96 10.13
CA GLY A 46 -5.53 -2.77 10.71
C GLY A 46 -4.16 -2.43 10.13
N HIS A 47 -3.88 -2.80 8.88
CA HIS A 47 -2.63 -2.47 8.20
C HIS A 47 -2.57 -1.01 7.73
N ALA A 48 -3.73 -0.38 7.48
CA ALA A 48 -3.85 1.03 7.11
C ALA A 48 -3.85 1.96 8.33
N THR A 49 -2.87 1.80 9.21
CA THR A 49 -2.75 2.66 10.40
C THR A 49 -2.25 4.03 9.99
N THR A 50 -3.10 5.05 10.06
CA THR A 50 -2.78 6.42 9.63
C THR A 50 -1.58 7.01 10.36
N THR A 51 -1.40 6.70 11.64
CA THR A 51 -0.25 7.15 12.42
C THR A 51 1.08 6.63 11.85
N THR A 52 1.14 5.35 11.44
CA THR A 52 2.35 4.78 10.88
C THR A 52 2.62 5.30 9.47
N LEU A 53 1.58 5.40 8.64
CA LEU A 53 1.67 6.02 7.31
C LEU A 53 2.17 7.46 7.41
N ALA A 54 1.61 8.28 8.32
CA ALA A 54 2.02 9.67 8.51
C ALA A 54 3.47 9.82 9.00
N ARG A 55 3.99 8.83 9.73
CA ARG A 55 5.39 8.84 10.21
C ARG A 55 6.42 8.59 9.12
N ILE A 56 6.08 7.81 8.11
CA ILE A 56 7.00 7.43 7.02
C ILE A 56 6.74 8.20 5.73
N ALA A 57 5.54 8.79 5.55
CA ALA A 57 5.21 9.57 4.37
C ALA A 57 6.07 10.83 4.28
N PRO A 58 6.69 11.11 3.12
CA PRO A 58 7.48 12.32 2.91
C PRO A 58 6.62 13.58 2.83
N SER A 59 5.32 13.46 2.55
CA SER A 59 4.40 14.59 2.46
C SER A 59 2.99 14.18 2.90
N GLN A 60 2.29 15.08 3.60
CA GLN A 60 0.88 14.91 3.97
C GLN A 60 -0.02 14.76 2.74
N ARG A 61 0.28 15.47 1.65
CA ARG A 61 -0.49 15.43 0.39
C ARG A 61 -0.55 14.03 -0.25
N LEU A 62 0.43 13.17 0.03
CA LEU A 62 0.39 11.78 -0.44
C LEU A 62 -0.67 10.97 0.29
N LEU A 63 -0.89 11.26 1.57
CA LEU A 63 -1.89 10.57 2.38
C LEU A 63 -3.32 10.92 1.92
N ASP A 64 -3.53 12.15 1.43
CA ASP A 64 -4.82 12.59 0.91
C ASP A 64 -5.27 11.80 -0.34
N ARG A 65 -4.32 11.13 -1.01
CA ARG A 65 -4.57 10.27 -2.17
C ARG A 65 -4.86 8.82 -1.79
N ILE A 66 -4.76 8.44 -0.51
CA ILE A 66 -4.99 7.07 -0.05
C ILE A 66 -6.37 6.96 0.60
N HIS A 67 -7.30 6.34 -0.11
CA HIS A 67 -8.66 6.10 0.36
C HIS A 67 -8.73 4.75 1.07
N VAL A 68 -9.19 4.73 2.34
CA VAL A 68 -9.19 3.51 3.16
C VAL A 68 -10.63 3.09 3.48
N ALA A 69 -10.99 1.89 3.07
CA ALA A 69 -12.18 1.18 3.55
C ALA A 69 -11.76 0.09 4.54
N ARG A 70 -12.49 -0.10 5.65
CA ARG A 70 -12.19 -1.13 6.66
C ARG A 70 -13.34 -2.11 6.79
N GLY A 71 -13.02 -3.39 6.68
CA GLY A 71 -13.93 -4.48 6.98
C GLY A 71 -13.52 -5.19 8.27
N PHE A 72 -14.42 -5.22 9.27
CA PHE A 72 -14.19 -5.88 10.56
C PHE A 72 -14.79 -7.29 10.61
N THR A 73 -15.56 -7.66 9.61
CA THR A 73 -16.15 -8.98 9.42
C THR A 73 -15.99 -9.42 7.97
N ALA A 74 -16.14 -10.71 7.71
CA ALA A 74 -16.06 -11.27 6.36
C ALA A 74 -17.01 -10.57 5.37
N TYR A 75 -18.25 -10.31 5.79
CA TYR A 75 -19.23 -9.63 4.94
C TYR A 75 -18.92 -8.16 4.71
N GLN A 76 -18.41 -7.45 5.73
CA GLN A 76 -18.01 -6.05 5.58
C GLN A 76 -16.79 -5.94 4.66
N HIS A 77 -15.81 -6.83 4.81
CA HIS A 77 -14.63 -6.85 3.93
C HIS A 77 -15.04 -7.15 2.48
N TYR A 78 -15.85 -8.19 2.26
CA TYR A 78 -16.36 -8.50 0.92
C TYR A 78 -17.21 -7.35 0.35
N GLY A 79 -18.06 -6.71 1.18
CA GLY A 79 -18.83 -5.53 0.80
C GLY A 79 -17.93 -4.37 0.35
N ALA A 80 -16.89 -4.06 1.13
CA ALA A 80 -15.90 -3.02 0.78
C ALA A 80 -15.20 -3.31 -0.56
N VAL A 81 -14.88 -4.59 -0.83
CA VAL A 81 -14.34 -4.99 -2.15
C VAL A 81 -15.36 -4.76 -3.25
N CYS A 82 -16.64 -5.11 -3.03
CA CYS A 82 -17.71 -4.90 -4.03
C CYS A 82 -17.98 -3.41 -4.30
N ASP A 83 -17.80 -2.55 -3.30
CA ASP A 83 -18.09 -1.11 -3.38
C ASP A 83 -16.95 -0.30 -4.00
N LEU A 84 -15.80 -0.91 -4.31
CA LEU A 84 -14.65 -0.24 -4.91
C LEU A 84 -15.01 0.58 -6.16
N PRO A 85 -15.79 0.07 -7.14
CA PRO A 85 -16.16 0.87 -8.32
C PRO A 85 -16.94 2.14 -7.97
N THR A 86 -17.77 2.09 -6.93
CA THR A 86 -18.51 3.25 -6.44
C THR A 86 -17.56 4.28 -5.83
N ALA A 87 -16.58 3.83 -5.02
CA ALA A 87 -15.57 4.69 -4.43
C ALA A 87 -14.66 5.35 -5.49
N VAL A 88 -14.27 4.59 -6.52
CA VAL A 88 -13.51 5.13 -7.68
C VAL A 88 -14.31 6.22 -8.37
N ASN A 89 -15.58 5.98 -8.70
CA ASN A 89 -16.43 6.97 -9.36
C ASN A 89 -16.63 8.23 -8.51
N GLN A 90 -16.78 8.10 -7.19
CA GLN A 90 -16.90 9.23 -6.27
C GLN A 90 -15.61 10.06 -6.24
N SER A 91 -14.45 9.41 -6.21
CA SER A 91 -13.15 10.09 -6.24
C SER A 91 -12.97 10.90 -7.54
N ILE A 92 -13.37 10.35 -8.68
CA ILE A 92 -13.36 11.03 -9.97
C ILE A 92 -14.24 12.28 -9.93
N GLN A 93 -15.47 12.19 -9.40
CA GLN A 93 -16.41 13.32 -9.32
C GLN A 93 -15.89 14.42 -8.40
N GLN A 94 -15.26 14.10 -7.28
CA GLN A 94 -14.68 15.07 -6.36
C GLN A 94 -13.53 15.84 -7.00
N SER A 95 -12.66 15.15 -7.74
CA SER A 95 -11.54 15.78 -8.44
C SER A 95 -11.97 16.74 -9.54
N THR A 96 -13.12 16.51 -10.18
CA THR A 96 -13.68 17.42 -11.19
C THR A 96 -14.33 18.66 -10.59
N THR A 97 -14.82 18.59 -9.35
CA THR A 97 -15.47 19.72 -8.68
C THR A 97 -14.45 20.70 -8.08
N ASP A 98 -13.30 20.20 -7.60
CA ASP A 98 -12.22 21.03 -7.05
C ASP A 98 -11.30 21.66 -8.13
N GLY A 99 -11.53 21.34 -9.40
CA GLY A 99 -10.67 21.67 -10.55
C GLY A 99 -10.98 22.96 -11.29
N GLU A 100 -11.66 23.97 -10.71
CA GLU A 100 -11.92 25.27 -11.37
C GLU A 100 -10.72 26.25 -11.38
N THR A 101 -9.49 25.78 -11.21
CA THR A 101 -8.29 26.57 -11.55
C THR A 101 -7.55 25.92 -12.73
N PRO A 102 -7.35 26.62 -13.87
CA PRO A 102 -6.67 26.04 -15.01
C PRO A 102 -5.21 25.75 -14.68
N ARG A 103 -4.90 24.49 -14.39
CA ARG A 103 -3.52 24.01 -14.34
C ARG A 103 -2.89 24.20 -15.71
N ARG A 104 -1.84 25.03 -15.79
CA ARG A 104 -0.99 25.15 -16.97
C ARG A 104 -0.50 23.75 -17.37
N GLN A 105 -0.99 23.27 -18.50
CA GLN A 105 -0.51 22.06 -19.14
C GLN A 105 1.01 22.16 -19.33
N ARG A 106 1.77 21.24 -18.74
CA ARG A 106 3.14 20.98 -19.18
C ARG A 106 3.07 20.17 -20.48
N PRO A 107 3.60 20.69 -21.59
CA PRO A 107 3.69 19.91 -22.83
C PRO A 107 4.85 18.92 -22.67
N ASN A 108 4.61 17.65 -22.92
CA ASN A 108 5.51 16.49 -22.94
C ASN A 108 5.51 15.59 -21.70
N SER A 109 4.40 14.96 -21.41
CA SER A 109 4.40 13.61 -20.84
C SER A 109 3.38 12.79 -21.63
N VAL A 110 3.90 11.86 -22.44
CA VAL A 110 3.10 10.82 -23.09
C VAL A 110 2.86 9.75 -22.05
N ASP A 111 1.99 10.05 -21.09
CA ASP A 111 1.45 9.06 -20.18
C ASP A 111 -0.06 9.27 -20.19
N GLU A 112 -0.75 8.41 -20.92
CA GLU A 112 -2.21 8.47 -21.13
C GLU A 112 -3.01 8.00 -19.91
N SER A 113 -2.44 8.01 -18.72
CA SER A 113 -3.18 7.77 -17.49
C SER A 113 -4.06 8.98 -17.22
N SER A 114 -5.35 8.85 -17.45
CA SER A 114 -6.32 9.87 -17.04
C SER A 114 -6.15 10.13 -15.54
N PRO A 115 -6.04 11.38 -15.07
CA PRO A 115 -5.75 11.72 -13.66
C PRO A 115 -6.82 11.25 -12.66
N HIS A 116 -7.78 10.49 -13.11
CA HIS A 116 -8.94 10.01 -12.37
C HIS A 116 -8.99 8.48 -12.23
N THR A 117 -8.10 7.74 -12.92
CA THR A 117 -8.02 6.29 -12.76
C THR A 117 -7.30 5.95 -11.45
N PRO A 118 -7.71 4.92 -10.72
CA PRO A 118 -6.93 4.48 -9.56
C PRO A 118 -5.51 4.13 -10.00
N SER A 119 -4.51 4.45 -9.18
CA SER A 119 -3.12 4.05 -9.45
C SER A 119 -2.77 2.73 -8.78
N LEU A 120 -3.49 2.35 -7.74
CA LEU A 120 -3.20 1.15 -6.95
C LEU A 120 -4.44 0.70 -6.17
N VAL A 121 -4.64 -0.61 -6.07
CA VAL A 121 -5.53 -1.24 -5.10
C VAL A 121 -4.71 -2.04 -4.10
N VAL A 122 -5.01 -1.91 -2.80
CA VAL A 122 -4.30 -2.61 -1.71
C VAL A 122 -5.30 -3.40 -0.88
N ALA A 123 -5.08 -4.71 -0.75
CA ALA A 123 -5.91 -5.58 0.09
C ALA A 123 -5.02 -6.45 0.99
N PRO A 124 -4.51 -5.90 2.10
CA PRO A 124 -3.63 -6.64 3.00
C PRO A 124 -4.39 -7.66 3.82
N ALA A 125 -3.70 -8.78 4.13
CA ALA A 125 -4.26 -9.89 4.89
C ALA A 125 -5.65 -10.28 4.36
N VAL A 126 -5.75 -10.46 3.03
CA VAL A 126 -7.01 -10.63 2.30
C VAL A 126 -7.84 -11.82 2.79
N ASP A 127 -7.20 -12.78 3.46
CA ASP A 127 -7.80 -13.96 4.08
C ASP A 127 -8.29 -13.72 5.53
N ALA A 128 -7.78 -12.70 6.22
CA ALA A 128 -7.92 -12.55 7.67
C ALA A 128 -9.37 -12.54 8.17
N GLN A 129 -10.27 -11.88 7.45
CA GLN A 129 -11.67 -11.77 7.86
C GLN A 129 -12.50 -13.02 7.55
N TYR A 130 -11.96 -13.93 6.73
CA TYR A 130 -12.61 -15.20 6.40
C TYR A 130 -12.09 -16.35 7.27
N ARG A 131 -10.95 -16.14 7.93
CA ARG A 131 -10.33 -17.09 8.85
C ARG A 131 -10.99 -17.03 10.22
N GLY A 132 -11.48 -18.15 10.71
CA GLY A 132 -11.94 -18.25 12.08
C GLY A 132 -13.16 -17.40 12.42
N ASP A 133 -13.96 -17.02 11.44
CA ASP A 133 -15.28 -16.46 11.68
C ASP A 133 -16.22 -17.59 12.09
N ASP A 134 -16.50 -17.70 13.39
CA ASP A 134 -17.38 -18.74 13.98
C ASP A 134 -18.82 -18.68 13.41
N MET A 135 -19.20 -17.56 12.80
CA MET A 135 -20.50 -17.38 12.14
C MET A 135 -20.52 -17.89 10.71
N LEU A 136 -19.34 -18.13 10.11
CA LEU A 136 -19.19 -18.64 8.76
C LEU A 136 -18.73 -20.09 8.80
N GLY A 137 -19.53 -21.01 8.24
CA GLY A 137 -19.01 -22.36 7.96
C GLY A 137 -17.82 -22.28 6.98
N GLU A 138 -16.83 -23.17 7.16
CA GLU A 138 -15.58 -23.17 6.39
C GLU A 138 -15.77 -23.09 4.87
N GLY A 139 -16.74 -23.81 4.31
CA GLY A 139 -17.06 -23.78 2.89
C GLY A 139 -17.55 -22.40 2.41
N HIS A 140 -18.28 -21.68 3.25
CA HIS A 140 -18.76 -20.34 2.94
C HIS A 140 -17.60 -19.32 3.03
N ALA A 141 -16.73 -19.44 4.03
CA ALA A 141 -15.53 -18.62 4.16
C ALA A 141 -14.62 -18.73 2.93
N LYS A 142 -14.31 -19.97 2.49
CA LYS A 142 -13.56 -20.23 1.26
C LYS A 142 -14.24 -19.65 0.02
N THR A 143 -15.58 -19.72 -0.06
CA THR A 143 -16.34 -19.16 -1.18
C THR A 143 -16.26 -17.63 -1.21
N LEU A 144 -16.38 -16.94 -0.06
CA LEU A 144 -16.26 -15.50 0.01
C LEU A 144 -14.84 -15.03 -0.33
N GLN A 145 -13.81 -15.71 0.18
CA GLN A 145 -12.42 -15.45 -0.18
C GLN A 145 -12.20 -15.59 -1.69
N ALA A 146 -12.64 -16.66 -2.29
CA ALA A 146 -12.51 -16.87 -3.74
C ALA A 146 -13.22 -15.78 -4.56
N ARG A 147 -14.41 -15.35 -4.13
CA ARG A 147 -15.13 -14.24 -4.76
C ARG A 147 -14.39 -12.90 -4.60
N THR A 148 -13.78 -12.68 -3.44
CA THR A 148 -12.94 -11.49 -3.20
C THR A 148 -11.77 -11.45 -4.17
N LEU A 149 -11.02 -12.55 -4.29
CA LEU A 149 -9.89 -12.65 -5.21
C LEU A 149 -10.32 -12.45 -6.67
N ALA A 150 -11.42 -13.08 -7.09
CA ALA A 150 -11.97 -12.91 -8.44
C ALA A 150 -12.35 -11.43 -8.72
N ARG A 151 -12.91 -10.72 -7.71
CA ARG A 151 -13.20 -9.29 -7.84
C ARG A 151 -11.94 -8.45 -7.96
N LEU A 152 -10.93 -8.73 -7.15
CA LEU A 152 -9.64 -8.02 -7.21
C LEU A 152 -8.96 -8.23 -8.57
N ALA A 153 -8.98 -9.46 -9.12
CA ALA A 153 -8.49 -9.73 -10.48
C ALA A 153 -9.25 -8.93 -11.54
N THR A 154 -10.60 -8.91 -11.45
CA THR A 154 -11.42 -8.10 -12.36
C THR A 154 -11.09 -6.61 -12.27
N TYR A 155 -10.71 -6.10 -11.10
CA TYR A 155 -10.33 -4.69 -10.94
C TYR A 155 -8.92 -4.42 -11.48
N ALA A 156 -7.97 -5.35 -11.30
CA ALA A 156 -6.65 -5.27 -11.90
C ALA A 156 -6.76 -5.12 -13.43
N GLU A 157 -7.51 -6.02 -14.06
CA GLU A 157 -7.75 -5.99 -15.50
C GLU A 157 -8.59 -4.79 -15.95
N GLY A 158 -9.69 -4.49 -15.24
CA GLY A 158 -10.66 -3.48 -15.66
C GLY A 158 -10.19 -2.03 -15.52
N TYR A 159 -9.31 -1.76 -14.58
CA TYR A 159 -8.71 -0.43 -14.36
C TYR A 159 -7.27 -0.34 -14.86
N ASP A 160 -6.67 -1.46 -15.28
CA ASP A 160 -5.27 -1.53 -15.73
C ASP A 160 -4.32 -1.04 -14.62
N VAL A 161 -4.46 -1.61 -13.43
CA VAL A 161 -3.74 -1.17 -12.23
C VAL A 161 -3.18 -2.34 -11.43
N PRO A 162 -2.05 -2.16 -10.74
CA PRO A 162 -1.57 -3.15 -9.78
C PRO A 162 -2.54 -3.32 -8.60
N VAL A 163 -2.68 -4.55 -8.16
CA VAL A 163 -3.39 -4.93 -6.95
C VAL A 163 -2.40 -5.61 -6.00
N LEU A 164 -2.06 -4.93 -4.91
CA LEU A 164 -1.12 -5.45 -3.91
C LEU A 164 -1.89 -6.16 -2.80
N VAL A 165 -1.64 -7.46 -2.65
CA VAL A 165 -2.25 -8.28 -1.60
C VAL A 165 -1.20 -8.85 -0.66
N THR A 166 -1.59 -9.12 0.59
CA THR A 166 -0.84 -9.96 1.52
C THR A 166 -1.76 -11.02 2.10
N ARG A 167 -1.20 -12.05 2.70
CA ARG A 167 -1.93 -13.11 3.41
C ARG A 167 -1.48 -13.20 4.87
N SER A 168 -2.36 -13.69 5.75
CA SER A 168 -2.09 -13.82 7.18
C SER A 168 -1.17 -14.98 7.53
N ALA A 169 -1.19 -16.04 6.72
CA ALA A 169 -0.38 -17.24 6.90
C ALA A 169 -0.17 -17.94 5.55
N VAL A 170 0.82 -18.82 5.50
CA VAL A 170 1.08 -19.69 4.35
C VAL A 170 0.56 -21.07 4.67
N ASP A 171 -0.66 -21.39 4.19
CA ASP A 171 -1.33 -22.67 4.42
C ASP A 171 -2.33 -22.99 3.31
N GLU A 172 -3.06 -24.10 3.48
CA GLU A 172 -4.06 -24.57 2.51
C GLU A 172 -5.20 -23.55 2.30
N PHE A 173 -5.59 -22.81 3.34
CA PHE A 173 -6.65 -21.80 3.25
C PHE A 173 -6.25 -20.62 2.36
N THR A 174 -4.97 -20.24 2.37
CA THR A 174 -4.42 -19.14 1.56
C THR A 174 -3.78 -19.57 0.26
N ALA A 175 -3.75 -20.87 -0.06
CA ALA A 175 -3.28 -21.35 -1.35
C ALA A 175 -3.97 -20.66 -2.56
N PRO A 176 -5.29 -20.36 -2.53
CA PRO A 176 -5.95 -19.59 -3.59
C PRO A 176 -5.41 -18.17 -3.76
N VAL A 177 -4.90 -17.52 -2.70
CA VAL A 177 -4.29 -16.18 -2.79
C VAL A 177 -3.02 -16.24 -3.63
N ALA A 178 -2.17 -17.23 -3.36
CA ALA A 178 -0.95 -17.46 -4.14
C ALA A 178 -1.26 -17.85 -5.59
N THR A 179 -2.32 -18.63 -5.81
CA THR A 179 -2.73 -19.04 -7.18
C THR A 179 -3.29 -17.86 -7.99
N ALA A 180 -3.95 -16.91 -7.33
CA ALA A 180 -4.53 -15.75 -7.99
C ALA A 180 -3.50 -14.64 -8.28
N ALA A 181 -2.31 -14.71 -7.69
CA ALA A 181 -1.27 -13.72 -7.90
C ALA A 181 -0.53 -13.96 -9.22
N ASP A 182 -0.34 -12.90 -9.99
CA ASP A 182 0.47 -12.87 -11.21
C ASP A 182 1.95 -12.75 -10.88
N GLN A 183 2.26 -12.10 -9.74
CA GLN A 183 3.62 -11.89 -9.25
C GLN A 183 3.73 -12.23 -7.77
N HIS A 184 4.85 -12.81 -7.39
CA HIS A 184 5.21 -13.09 -6.00
C HIS A 184 6.39 -12.23 -5.58
N LEU A 185 6.24 -11.59 -4.45
CA LEU A 185 7.24 -10.75 -3.82
C LEU A 185 7.45 -11.18 -2.37
N GLU A 186 8.63 -11.66 -2.06
CA GLU A 186 9.01 -11.99 -0.69
C GLU A 186 9.76 -10.81 -0.05
N CYS A 187 9.45 -10.49 1.20
CA CYS A 187 10.15 -9.49 1.97
C CYS A 187 10.71 -10.10 3.25
N GLU A 188 12.01 -10.06 3.39
CA GLU A 188 12.74 -10.51 4.57
C GLU A 188 13.43 -9.32 5.26
N GLN A 189 13.29 -9.21 6.58
CA GLN A 189 14.01 -8.21 7.34
C GLN A 189 15.42 -8.72 7.67
N THR A 190 16.43 -8.14 7.03
CA THR A 190 17.84 -8.47 7.30
C THR A 190 18.48 -7.45 8.24
N ARG A 191 19.70 -7.75 8.73
CA ARG A 191 20.49 -6.79 9.52
C ARG A 191 20.89 -5.54 8.72
N MET A 192 20.89 -5.63 7.39
CA MET A 192 21.26 -4.55 6.46
C MET A 192 20.05 -3.76 5.97
N GLY A 193 18.84 -4.14 6.34
CA GLY A 193 17.57 -3.57 5.89
C GLY A 193 16.67 -4.63 5.26
N PRO A 194 15.46 -4.24 4.80
CA PRO A 194 14.56 -5.16 4.12
C PRO A 194 15.12 -5.60 2.78
N ARG A 195 15.02 -6.89 2.52
CA ARG A 195 15.36 -7.54 1.27
C ARG A 195 14.08 -7.97 0.60
N PHE A 196 13.92 -7.57 -0.65
CA PHE A 196 12.80 -8.01 -1.49
C PHE A 196 13.31 -8.96 -2.55
N VAL A 197 12.63 -10.08 -2.73
CA VAL A 197 12.93 -11.10 -3.73
C VAL A 197 11.67 -11.32 -4.57
N GLY A 198 11.76 -11.14 -5.85
CA GLY A 198 10.74 -11.49 -6.83
C GLY A 198 11.28 -12.55 -7.79
N ASP A 199 10.47 -12.98 -8.77
CA ASP A 199 10.84 -14.05 -9.70
C ASP A 199 12.06 -13.72 -10.53
N GLU A 200 12.25 -12.45 -10.92
CA GLU A 200 13.34 -12.01 -11.80
C GLU A 200 14.31 -11.01 -11.16
N PHE A 201 14.09 -10.65 -9.89
CA PHE A 201 14.93 -9.65 -9.23
C PHE A 201 15.11 -9.93 -7.73
N GLU A 202 16.21 -9.40 -7.22
CA GLU A 202 16.50 -9.33 -5.80
C GLU A 202 16.97 -7.91 -5.48
N THR A 203 16.35 -7.27 -4.51
CA THR A 203 16.73 -5.93 -4.06
C THR A 203 16.99 -5.92 -2.57
N LEU A 204 18.23 -5.60 -2.19
CA LEU A 204 18.59 -5.31 -0.82
C LEU A 204 18.54 -3.79 -0.60
N VAL A 205 17.71 -3.37 0.34
CA VAL A 205 17.56 -1.97 0.69
C VAL A 205 18.60 -1.63 1.76
N TYR A 206 19.74 -1.06 1.36
CA TYR A 206 20.81 -0.68 2.27
C TYR A 206 20.43 0.52 3.12
N PRO A 207 20.86 0.57 4.41
CA PRO A 207 20.74 1.78 5.20
C PRO A 207 21.55 2.91 4.56
N ILE A 208 20.95 4.09 4.51
CA ILE A 208 21.60 5.29 4.02
C ILE A 208 22.31 5.90 5.20
N ASP A 209 23.52 5.56 5.42
CA ASP A 209 24.50 6.14 6.31
C ASP A 209 24.96 5.26 7.48
N SER A 210 26.26 5.32 7.69
CA SER A 210 27.06 4.55 8.63
C SER A 210 27.21 5.22 10.00
N GLY A 211 26.21 5.99 10.44
CA GLY A 211 26.20 6.61 11.76
C GLY A 211 25.87 5.61 12.87
N ALA A 212 26.58 5.65 13.98
CA ALA A 212 26.50 4.78 15.15
C ALA A 212 25.17 4.88 15.94
N TYR A 213 24.06 5.19 15.31
CA TYR A 213 22.75 5.26 15.94
C TYR A 213 21.88 4.09 15.50
N TYR A 214 21.20 3.48 16.46
CA TYR A 214 20.11 2.54 16.20
C TYR A 214 19.01 3.28 15.43
N GLN A 215 19.01 3.11 14.13
CA GLN A 215 17.96 3.64 13.28
C GLN A 215 16.70 2.82 13.50
N THR A 216 15.61 3.45 13.92
CA THR A 216 14.33 2.76 13.99
C THR A 216 13.86 2.41 12.58
N THR A 217 13.07 1.35 12.43
CA THR A 217 12.52 0.97 11.12
C THR A 217 11.73 2.12 10.48
N PHE A 218 11.11 2.98 11.29
CA PHE A 218 10.40 4.17 10.79
C PHE A 218 11.35 5.24 10.23
N ASP A 219 12.44 5.54 10.92
CA ASP A 219 13.41 6.51 10.45
C ASP A 219 14.08 6.03 9.17
N TYR A 220 14.34 4.73 9.09
CA TYR A 220 14.85 4.09 7.88
C TYR A 220 13.91 4.34 6.68
N TRP A 221 12.64 3.97 6.79
CA TRP A 221 11.68 4.11 5.69
C TRP A 221 11.41 5.58 5.36
N ARG A 222 11.33 6.45 6.37
CA ARG A 222 11.21 7.90 6.15
C ARG A 222 12.36 8.46 5.32
N GLN A 223 13.57 8.01 5.58
CA GLN A 223 14.75 8.44 4.85
C GLN A 223 14.75 7.91 3.41
N VAL A 224 14.41 6.64 3.21
CA VAL A 224 14.27 6.04 1.88
C VAL A 224 13.26 6.80 1.03
N LEU A 225 12.07 7.03 1.55
CA LEU A 225 10.99 7.72 0.84
C LEU A 225 11.29 9.22 0.66
N GLY A 226 12.01 9.84 1.59
CA GLY A 226 12.49 11.23 1.45
C GLY A 226 13.42 11.40 0.25
N VAL A 227 14.44 10.55 0.14
CA VAL A 227 15.35 10.55 -1.03
C VAL A 227 14.59 10.30 -2.34
N ARG A 228 13.59 9.44 -2.32
CA ARG A 228 12.72 9.21 -3.49
C ARG A 228 11.93 10.46 -3.86
N ALA A 229 11.34 11.14 -2.88
CA ALA A 229 10.60 12.39 -3.10
C ALA A 229 11.48 13.47 -3.73
N GLU A 230 12.71 13.63 -3.23
CA GLU A 230 13.70 14.57 -3.81
C GLU A 230 14.04 14.22 -5.26
N GLN A 231 14.23 12.94 -5.59
CA GLN A 231 14.54 12.49 -6.96
C GLN A 231 13.45 12.86 -7.97
N ILE A 232 12.18 12.91 -7.56
CA ILE A 232 11.05 13.30 -8.42
C ILE A 232 10.65 14.79 -8.26
N GLY A 233 11.46 15.57 -7.50
CA GLY A 233 11.26 17.01 -7.33
C GLY A 233 10.14 17.41 -6.37
N LEU A 234 9.72 16.50 -5.47
CA LEU A 234 8.83 16.80 -4.36
C LEU A 234 9.67 17.25 -3.15
N GLU A 235 9.44 18.46 -2.64
CA GLU A 235 10.06 18.90 -1.38
C GLU A 235 9.53 18.06 -0.22
N PRO A 236 10.40 17.36 0.55
CA PRO A 236 9.98 16.65 1.73
C PRO A 236 9.44 17.62 2.78
N ALA A 237 8.38 17.23 3.49
CA ALA A 237 7.84 18.02 4.58
C ALA A 237 8.92 18.25 5.64
N ALA A 238 9.11 19.51 6.07
CA ALA A 238 10.03 19.86 7.14
C ALA A 238 9.75 18.98 8.39
N PRO A 239 10.78 18.48 9.08
CA PRO A 239 10.60 17.69 10.28
C PRO A 239 9.81 18.49 11.30
N SER A 240 8.68 17.94 11.78
CA SER A 240 7.93 18.51 12.89
C SER A 240 8.88 18.72 14.08
N PRO A 241 8.95 19.89 14.70
CA PRO A 241 9.83 20.11 15.82
C PRO A 241 9.43 19.14 16.95
N SER A 242 10.30 18.21 17.24
CA SER A 242 10.18 17.32 18.41
C SER A 242 10.03 18.21 19.63
N GLY A 243 8.91 18.02 20.35
CA GLY A 243 8.57 18.81 21.53
C GLY A 243 9.73 18.91 22.49
N LYS A 244 10.21 20.13 22.72
CA LYS A 244 11.15 20.42 23.80
C LYS A 244 10.50 19.97 25.10
N SER A 245 11.10 18.96 25.72
CA SER A 245 10.84 18.61 27.12
C SER A 245 11.05 19.90 27.94
N VAL A 246 9.98 20.43 28.50
CA VAL A 246 10.06 21.49 29.50
C VAL A 246 10.59 20.82 30.75
N ALA A 247 11.89 20.99 31.00
CA ALA A 247 12.48 20.71 32.31
C ALA A 247 11.86 21.69 33.29
N GLY A 248 10.99 21.18 34.16
CA GLY A 248 10.47 21.94 35.30
C GLY A 248 11.60 22.31 36.25
N VAL A 249 11.74 23.61 36.44
CA VAL A 249 12.44 24.23 37.56
C VAL A 249 11.41 24.42 38.67
N GLY A 250 11.74 23.92 39.84
CA GLY A 250 10.96 24.13 41.05
C GLY A 250 11.37 23.15 42.12
#